data_48c27b20aefee2c2d738e96ad5a75b9b
#
_entry.id   48c27b20aefee2c2d738e96ad5a75b9b
#
_cell.length_a   1.000
_cell.length_b   1.000
_cell.length_c   1.000
_cell.angle_alpha   90.00
_cell.angle_beta   90.00
_cell.angle_gamma   90.00
#
_symmetry.space_group_name_H-M   'P 1'
#
loop_
_entity.id
_entity.type
_entity.pdbx_description
1 polymer ?
#
loop_
_entity_poly.entity_id
_entity_poly.type
_entity_poly.pdbx_seq_one_letter_code
_entity_poly.pdbx_strand_id
1 'polypeptide(L)'
;MFQPGTSCVEGLHRFNFEAGYYVCRFECSPFYAHHAQNFCNSCKEMDFVLYHPGKKELWLIEVKDYRFNARPKVRDLVEKLCRKVRDCLFLLRAAALCAPEEEPAEGISLRDIARMSLQAKHIRVAFTIELARTGLFPPKSLLATIKDLLYRQIRFIDPDMVCLPITESGTDPRCPWSITSAGNDHSSRIRKRIEESRAAREKEQKMAEEKARAAERRERKKQAKARKSNIPLWKQRAMEREAGQTGTHADRRKT
;
A
#
# COMPACT_ATOMS: atom_id res chain seq x y z
N MET A 1 9.07 16.62 -28.18
CA MET A 1 8.32 17.88 -28.31
C MET A 1 7.13 17.80 -27.37
N PHE A 2 7.03 18.73 -26.46
CA PHE A 2 6.07 18.74 -25.35
C PHE A 2 4.63 18.82 -25.84
N GLN A 3 3.74 17.91 -25.39
CA GLN A 3 2.31 18.11 -25.57
C GLN A 3 1.78 18.93 -24.36
N PRO A 4 1.23 20.13 -24.58
CA PRO A 4 0.60 20.88 -23.52
C PRO A 4 -0.66 20.11 -23.05
N GLY A 5 -0.76 19.87 -21.75
CA GLY A 5 -1.95 19.26 -21.16
C GLY A 5 -1.94 17.73 -21.10
N THR A 6 -0.81 17.13 -20.73
CA THR A 6 -0.76 15.68 -20.44
C THR A 6 -1.73 15.32 -19.31
N SER A 7 -2.60 14.35 -19.54
CA SER A 7 -3.47 13.81 -18.49
C SER A 7 -3.17 12.35 -18.24
N CYS A 8 -3.13 11.96 -16.97
CA CYS A 8 -2.93 10.58 -16.54
C CYS A 8 -4.05 10.13 -15.62
N VAL A 9 -4.42 8.87 -15.70
CA VAL A 9 -5.44 8.30 -14.81
C VAL A 9 -4.76 7.49 -13.72
N GLU A 10 -5.08 7.83 -12.46
CA GLU A 10 -4.66 7.07 -11.29
C GLU A 10 -5.88 6.74 -10.42
N GLY A 11 -6.15 5.44 -10.28
CA GLY A 11 -7.35 4.99 -9.60
C GLY A 11 -8.63 5.52 -10.25
N LEU A 12 -9.45 6.22 -9.50
CA LEU A 12 -10.73 6.81 -9.94
C LEU A 12 -10.59 8.26 -10.44
N HIS A 13 -9.37 8.78 -10.52
CA HIS A 13 -9.09 10.18 -10.76
C HIS A 13 -8.25 10.36 -12.02
N ARG A 14 -8.58 11.41 -12.77
CA ARG A 14 -7.79 11.91 -13.89
C ARG A 14 -7.06 13.15 -13.44
N PHE A 15 -5.74 13.08 -13.44
CA PHE A 15 -4.85 14.20 -13.19
C PHE A 15 -4.56 14.92 -14.53
N ASN A 16 -4.88 16.19 -14.59
CA ASN A 16 -4.60 17.04 -15.75
C ASN A 16 -3.48 17.99 -15.35
N PHE A 17 -2.29 17.77 -15.86
CA PHE A 17 -1.10 18.55 -15.50
C PHE A 17 -1.01 19.84 -16.31
N GLU A 18 -0.49 20.91 -15.68
CA GLU A 18 -0.29 22.18 -16.33
C GLU A 18 0.70 22.10 -17.49
N ALA A 19 0.53 22.97 -18.48
CA ALA A 19 1.49 23.10 -19.57
C ALA A 19 2.86 23.51 -19.04
N GLY A 20 3.91 22.99 -19.67
CA GLY A 20 5.30 23.25 -19.27
C GLY A 20 5.91 22.19 -18.36
N TYR A 21 5.11 21.28 -17.81
CA TYR A 21 5.61 20.11 -17.07
C TYR A 21 5.79 18.88 -17.98
N TYR A 22 6.94 18.25 -17.85
CA TYR A 22 7.19 16.89 -18.33
C TYR A 22 6.65 15.91 -17.29
N VAL A 23 5.92 14.89 -17.72
CA VAL A 23 5.25 13.92 -16.84
C VAL A 23 5.74 12.53 -17.17
N CYS A 24 6.13 11.77 -16.16
CA CYS A 24 6.52 10.37 -16.27
C CYS A 24 5.86 9.54 -15.16
N ARG A 25 5.44 8.32 -15.53
CA ARG A 25 5.03 7.26 -14.60
C ARG A 25 6.14 6.22 -14.55
N PHE A 26 6.74 6.02 -13.38
CA PHE A 26 7.82 5.04 -13.22
C PHE A 26 7.39 3.62 -13.58
N GLU A 27 6.19 3.23 -13.15
CA GLU A 27 5.65 1.89 -13.39
C GLU A 27 5.55 1.51 -14.87
N CYS A 28 5.47 2.52 -15.76
CA CYS A 28 5.38 2.33 -17.20
C CYS A 28 6.75 2.17 -17.86
N SER A 29 7.87 2.35 -17.12
CA SER A 29 9.21 2.22 -17.67
C SER A 29 9.71 0.77 -17.63
N PRO A 30 10.22 0.24 -18.77
CA PRO A 30 10.91 -1.05 -18.81
C PRO A 30 12.10 -1.10 -17.85
N PHE A 31 12.86 0.00 -17.72
CA PHE A 31 13.98 0.08 -16.77
C PHE A 31 13.51 -0.21 -15.33
N TYR A 32 12.40 0.36 -14.90
CA TYR A 32 11.85 0.09 -13.58
C TYR A 32 11.39 -1.36 -13.45
N ALA A 33 10.61 -1.85 -14.40
CA ALA A 33 10.03 -3.19 -14.37
C ALA A 33 11.10 -4.30 -14.36
N HIS A 34 12.16 -4.16 -15.16
CA HIS A 34 13.15 -5.22 -15.34
C HIS A 34 14.33 -5.14 -14.34
N HIS A 35 14.68 -3.94 -13.88
CA HIS A 35 15.89 -3.75 -13.07
C HIS A 35 15.61 -3.20 -11.68
N ALA A 36 14.87 -2.10 -11.58
CA ALA A 36 14.74 -1.36 -10.34
C ALA A 36 13.72 -1.99 -9.36
N GLN A 37 12.65 -2.58 -9.86
CA GLN A 37 11.59 -3.14 -9.04
C GLN A 37 12.10 -4.23 -8.07
N ASN A 38 13.06 -5.03 -8.51
CA ASN A 38 13.61 -6.14 -7.73
C ASN A 38 14.90 -5.79 -6.96
N PHE A 39 15.41 -4.56 -7.12
CA PHE A 39 16.63 -4.14 -6.46
C PHE A 39 16.41 -3.95 -4.95
N CYS A 40 17.33 -4.49 -4.13
CA CYS A 40 17.38 -4.33 -2.67
C CYS A 40 16.03 -4.52 -1.95
N ASN A 41 15.37 -5.66 -2.14
CA ASN A 41 14.06 -5.95 -1.55
C ASN A 41 12.96 -5.00 -2.03
N SER A 42 12.97 -4.65 -3.31
CA SER A 42 11.95 -3.87 -3.97
C SER A 42 12.03 -2.36 -3.68
N CYS A 43 12.80 -1.65 -4.50
CA CYS A 43 12.72 -0.19 -4.56
C CYS A 43 11.30 0.24 -4.93
N LYS A 44 10.83 1.30 -4.31
CA LYS A 44 9.48 1.83 -4.49
C LYS A 44 9.55 3.16 -5.25
N GLU A 45 8.67 3.28 -6.23
CA GLU A 45 8.48 4.49 -7.01
C GLU A 45 7.34 5.37 -6.45
N MET A 46 7.34 6.63 -6.83
CA MET A 46 6.20 7.52 -6.72
C MET A 46 5.30 7.35 -7.95
N ASP A 47 4.01 7.61 -7.82
CA ASP A 47 3.04 7.37 -8.90
C ASP A 47 3.29 8.31 -10.10
N PHE A 48 3.67 9.60 -9.84
CA PHE A 48 4.06 10.54 -10.89
C PHE A 48 5.35 11.28 -10.53
N VAL A 49 6.15 11.51 -11.56
CA VAL A 49 7.30 12.41 -11.54
C VAL A 49 7.06 13.50 -12.58
N LEU A 50 7.13 14.78 -12.15
CA LEU A 50 7.02 15.92 -13.04
C LEU A 50 8.29 16.75 -12.98
N TYR A 51 8.68 17.32 -14.12
CA TYR A 51 9.77 18.28 -14.17
C TYR A 51 9.38 19.50 -15.01
N HIS A 52 9.63 20.70 -14.47
CA HIS A 52 9.45 21.96 -15.17
C HIS A 52 10.82 22.62 -15.45
N PRO A 53 11.28 22.66 -16.73
CA PRO A 53 12.63 23.16 -17.05
C PRO A 53 12.82 24.63 -16.68
N GLY A 54 11.83 25.48 -16.97
CA GLY A 54 11.92 26.91 -16.69
C GLY A 54 11.98 27.24 -15.19
N LYS A 55 11.23 26.51 -14.35
CA LYS A 55 11.24 26.67 -12.89
C LYS A 55 12.37 25.87 -12.25
N LYS A 56 13.01 24.93 -12.98
CA LYS A 56 13.95 23.92 -12.46
C LYS A 56 13.38 23.18 -11.25
N GLU A 57 12.14 22.78 -11.35
CA GLU A 57 11.33 22.20 -10.28
C GLU A 57 10.99 20.76 -10.60
N LEU A 58 11.30 19.85 -9.67
CA LEU A 58 10.97 18.43 -9.72
C LEU A 58 9.84 18.15 -8.72
N TRP A 59 8.76 17.57 -9.18
CA TRP A 59 7.68 17.06 -8.34
C TRP A 59 7.69 15.54 -8.24
N LEU A 60 7.56 15.03 -7.02
CA LEU A 60 7.34 13.63 -6.70
C LEU A 60 5.95 13.52 -6.08
N ILE A 61 5.04 12.81 -6.75
CA ILE A 61 3.62 12.75 -6.38
C ILE A 61 3.21 11.32 -6.10
N GLU A 62 2.63 11.11 -4.94
CA GLU A 62 2.04 9.84 -4.51
C GLU A 62 0.55 10.00 -4.30
N VAL A 63 -0.23 9.06 -4.84
CA VAL A 63 -1.70 9.04 -4.75
C VAL A 63 -2.12 7.83 -3.93
N LYS A 64 -2.90 8.05 -2.88
CA LYS A 64 -3.44 6.96 -2.05
C LYS A 64 -4.93 7.14 -1.79
N ASP A 65 -5.71 6.20 -2.28
CA ASP A 65 -7.15 6.15 -2.05
C ASP A 65 -7.51 5.01 -1.10
N TYR A 66 -7.83 5.36 0.14
CA TYR A 66 -8.25 4.43 1.18
C TYR A 66 -9.76 4.43 1.42
N ARG A 67 -10.57 4.99 0.53
CA ARG A 67 -12.02 4.93 0.64
C ARG A 67 -12.57 3.52 0.56
N PHE A 68 -11.90 2.66 -0.20
CA PHE A 68 -12.34 1.29 -0.50
C PHE A 68 -11.43 0.21 0.07
N ASN A 69 -10.26 0.58 0.57
CA ASN A 69 -9.26 -0.35 1.09
C ASN A 69 -8.91 -0.05 2.54
N ALA A 70 -8.56 -1.09 3.29
CA ALA A 70 -8.04 -0.91 4.63
C ALA A 70 -6.74 -0.08 4.59
N ARG A 71 -6.71 0.98 5.38
CA ARG A 71 -5.52 1.80 5.56
C ARG A 71 -4.55 1.10 6.52
N PRO A 72 -3.24 1.09 6.25
CA PRO A 72 -2.24 0.63 7.23
C PRO A 72 -2.22 1.55 8.47
N LYS A 73 -1.58 1.11 9.54
CA LYS A 73 -1.32 1.97 10.71
C LYS A 73 -0.59 3.24 10.26
N VAL A 74 -0.85 4.36 10.92
CA VAL A 74 -0.28 5.67 10.52
C VAL A 74 1.23 5.62 10.41
N ARG A 75 1.91 5.03 11.40
CA ARG A 75 3.38 4.91 11.41
C ARG A 75 3.89 4.14 10.19
N ASP A 76 3.28 2.99 9.88
CA ASP A 76 3.68 2.16 8.75
C ASP A 76 3.41 2.86 7.41
N LEU A 77 2.32 3.64 7.34
CA LEU A 77 2.01 4.46 6.16
C LEU A 77 3.07 5.53 5.95
N VAL A 78 3.39 6.31 6.99
CA VAL A 78 4.41 7.36 6.93
C VAL A 78 5.77 6.80 6.52
N GLU A 79 6.19 5.68 7.13
CA GLU A 79 7.44 5.02 6.77
C GLU A 79 7.47 4.58 5.30
N LYS A 80 6.38 3.97 4.82
CA LYS A 80 6.26 3.57 3.41
C LYS A 80 6.33 4.75 2.45
N LEU A 81 5.66 5.85 2.76
CA LEU A 81 5.66 7.06 1.94
C LEU A 81 7.04 7.73 1.91
N CYS A 82 7.71 7.85 3.05
CA CYS A 82 9.07 8.38 3.12
C CYS A 82 10.07 7.49 2.35
N ARG A 83 9.92 6.17 2.45
CA ARG A 83 10.72 5.23 1.66
C ARG A 83 10.54 5.44 0.17
N LYS A 84 9.29 5.63 -0.32
CA LYS A 84 9.02 5.93 -1.74
C LYS A 84 9.75 7.18 -2.22
N VAL A 85 9.75 8.27 -1.45
CA VAL A 85 10.49 9.50 -1.80
C VAL A 85 11.99 9.20 -1.94
N ARG A 86 12.59 8.56 -0.95
CA ARG A 86 14.01 8.19 -0.96
C ARG A 86 14.35 7.31 -2.17
N ASP A 87 13.58 6.24 -2.36
CA ASP A 87 13.81 5.27 -3.41
C ASP A 87 13.62 5.90 -4.80
N CYS A 88 12.61 6.77 -4.95
CA CYS A 88 12.36 7.49 -6.20
C CYS A 88 13.52 8.43 -6.57
N LEU A 89 14.07 9.17 -5.61
CA LEU A 89 15.26 10.02 -5.84
C LEU A 89 16.48 9.19 -6.25
N PHE A 90 16.70 8.05 -5.58
CA PHE A 90 17.75 7.10 -5.97
C PHE A 90 17.54 6.56 -7.38
N LEU A 91 16.31 6.14 -7.71
CA LEU A 91 15.97 5.59 -9.01
C LEU A 91 16.12 6.62 -10.15
N LEU A 92 15.73 7.88 -9.92
CA LEU A 92 15.96 8.96 -10.87
C LEU A 92 17.46 9.13 -11.14
N ARG A 93 18.29 9.10 -10.09
CA ARG A 93 19.75 9.18 -10.29
C ARG A 93 20.30 8.00 -11.08
N ALA A 94 19.87 6.79 -10.76
CA ALA A 94 20.26 5.58 -11.48
C ALA A 94 19.78 5.59 -12.93
N ALA A 95 18.53 5.97 -13.18
CA ALA A 95 17.98 6.04 -14.53
C ALA A 95 18.68 7.08 -15.41
N ALA A 96 19.05 8.23 -14.85
CA ALA A 96 19.80 9.25 -15.58
C ALA A 96 21.16 8.76 -16.11
N LEU A 97 21.79 7.80 -15.42
CA LEU A 97 23.10 7.26 -15.74
C LEU A 97 23.04 5.96 -16.55
N CYS A 98 22.12 5.07 -16.20
CA CYS A 98 22.15 3.67 -16.60
C CYS A 98 20.94 3.23 -17.43
N ALA A 99 19.82 3.98 -17.45
CA ALA A 99 18.67 3.56 -18.24
C ALA A 99 19.00 3.61 -19.74
N PRO A 100 18.57 2.59 -20.52
CA PRO A 100 18.71 2.60 -21.97
C PRO A 100 17.91 3.75 -22.59
N GLU A 101 18.20 4.08 -23.83
CA GLU A 101 17.33 4.92 -24.64
C GLU A 101 16.10 4.11 -25.00
N GLU A 102 14.96 4.58 -24.55
CA GLU A 102 13.67 3.93 -24.79
C GLU A 102 12.76 4.94 -25.47
N GLU A 103 12.04 4.50 -26.50
CA GLU A 103 10.91 5.28 -26.99
C GLU A 103 9.75 5.13 -26.00
N PRO A 104 9.29 6.22 -25.38
CA PRO A 104 8.19 6.15 -24.45
C PRO A 104 6.89 5.82 -25.18
N ALA A 105 6.10 4.91 -24.62
CA ALA A 105 4.75 4.64 -25.14
C ALA A 105 3.86 5.88 -25.07
N GLU A 106 4.06 6.70 -24.04
CA GLU A 106 3.38 7.98 -23.83
C GLU A 106 4.32 8.96 -23.10
N GLY A 107 4.28 10.23 -23.50
CA GLY A 107 4.98 11.31 -22.80
C GLY A 107 6.49 11.35 -23.04
N ILE A 108 7.25 11.37 -21.96
CA ILE A 108 8.72 11.43 -21.96
C ILE A 108 9.31 10.15 -21.39
N SER A 109 10.47 9.74 -21.89
CA SER A 109 11.19 8.58 -21.34
C SER A 109 11.64 8.82 -19.91
N LEU A 110 11.71 7.74 -19.10
CA LEU A 110 12.23 7.83 -17.74
C LEU A 110 13.67 8.37 -17.72
N ARG A 111 14.51 7.97 -18.68
CA ARG A 111 15.88 8.45 -18.81
C ARG A 111 15.96 9.95 -19.02
N ASP A 112 15.12 10.49 -19.91
CA ASP A 112 15.15 11.91 -20.25
C ASP A 112 14.66 12.78 -19.08
N ILE A 113 13.54 12.42 -18.46
CA ILE A 113 13.07 13.16 -17.27
C ILE A 113 14.06 13.03 -16.11
N ALA A 114 14.69 11.86 -15.95
CA ALA A 114 15.72 11.64 -14.95
C ALA A 114 16.95 12.52 -15.18
N ARG A 115 17.43 12.63 -16.43
CA ARG A 115 18.55 13.52 -16.78
C ARG A 115 18.20 14.99 -16.55
N MET A 116 17.00 15.41 -16.94
CA MET A 116 16.54 16.76 -16.69
C MET A 116 16.41 17.05 -15.19
N SER A 117 15.95 16.09 -14.40
CA SER A 117 15.78 16.22 -12.94
C SER A 117 17.10 16.48 -12.20
N LEU A 118 18.25 16.11 -12.79
CA LEU A 118 19.57 16.45 -12.22
C LEU A 118 19.83 17.96 -12.18
N GLN A 119 19.08 18.74 -12.96
CA GLN A 119 19.17 20.21 -12.99
C GLN A 119 18.16 20.87 -12.03
N ALA A 120 17.36 20.08 -11.31
CA ALA A 120 16.38 20.61 -10.38
C ALA A 120 17.04 21.42 -9.26
N LYS A 121 16.51 22.62 -9.02
CA LYS A 121 16.89 23.47 -7.88
C LYS A 121 15.92 23.28 -6.72
N HIS A 122 14.71 22.86 -7.02
CA HIS A 122 13.65 22.64 -6.06
C HIS A 122 13.05 21.25 -6.25
N ILE A 123 13.02 20.48 -5.19
CA ILE A 123 12.30 19.22 -5.13
C ILE A 123 11.03 19.45 -4.34
N ARG A 124 9.89 19.15 -4.94
CA ARG A 124 8.56 19.26 -4.34
C ARG A 124 7.98 17.87 -4.15
N VAL A 125 7.38 17.64 -3.00
CA VAL A 125 6.79 16.34 -2.65
C VAL A 125 5.31 16.51 -2.36
N ALA A 126 4.47 15.75 -3.03
CA ALA A 126 3.04 15.75 -2.80
C ALA A 126 2.53 14.34 -2.45
N PHE A 127 1.80 14.27 -1.36
CA PHE A 127 1.00 13.12 -0.98
C PHE A 127 -0.48 13.47 -1.08
N THR A 128 -1.16 12.89 -2.05
CA THR A 128 -2.60 13.07 -2.22
C THR A 128 -3.32 11.86 -1.64
N ILE A 129 -3.93 12.01 -0.47
CA ILE A 129 -4.42 10.88 0.34
C ILE A 129 -5.91 11.04 0.60
N GLU A 130 -6.73 10.20 0.01
CA GLU A 130 -8.15 10.13 0.32
C GLU A 130 -8.41 9.09 1.40
N LEU A 131 -9.10 9.47 2.47
CA LEU A 131 -9.40 8.61 3.60
C LEU A 131 -10.90 8.29 3.66
N ALA A 132 -11.23 7.06 4.04
CA ALA A 132 -12.62 6.69 4.32
C ALA A 132 -13.19 7.50 5.49
N ARG A 133 -14.48 7.83 5.43
CA ARG A 133 -15.20 8.51 6.51
C ARG A 133 -15.59 7.58 7.67
N THR A 134 -14.98 6.40 7.76
CA THR A 134 -15.27 5.37 8.76
C THR A 134 -14.23 5.39 9.87
N GLY A 135 -14.67 5.39 11.11
CA GLY A 135 -13.79 5.26 12.28
C GLY A 135 -14.06 6.31 13.37
N LEU A 136 -13.39 6.14 14.51
CA LEU A 136 -13.50 7.02 15.68
C LEU A 136 -12.91 8.43 15.46
N PHE A 137 -12.04 8.58 14.45
CA PHE A 137 -11.38 9.86 14.16
C PHE A 137 -11.86 10.45 12.83
N PRO A 138 -12.17 11.75 12.80
CA PRO A 138 -12.48 12.44 11.57
C PRO A 138 -11.34 12.33 10.56
N PRO A 139 -11.60 12.11 9.25
CA PRO A 139 -10.57 12.00 8.22
C PRO A 139 -9.59 13.18 8.21
N LYS A 140 -10.08 14.40 8.46
CA LYS A 140 -9.26 15.61 8.50
C LYS A 140 -8.22 15.61 9.62
N SER A 141 -8.59 15.20 10.85
CA SER A 141 -7.64 15.13 11.97
C SER A 141 -6.59 14.04 11.77
N LEU A 142 -7.00 12.92 11.18
CA LEU A 142 -6.09 11.83 10.83
C LEU A 142 -5.10 12.26 9.74
N LEU A 143 -5.56 12.96 8.71
CA LEU A 143 -4.70 13.48 7.66
C LEU A 143 -3.72 14.54 8.20
N ALA A 144 -4.16 15.39 9.13
CA ALA A 144 -3.29 16.34 9.81
C ALA A 144 -2.17 15.63 10.59
N THR A 145 -2.47 14.54 11.29
CA THR A 145 -1.46 13.72 11.97
C THR A 145 -0.47 13.09 10.98
N ILE A 146 -0.96 12.54 9.86
CA ILE A 146 -0.11 11.98 8.81
C ILE A 146 0.80 13.07 8.24
N LYS A 147 0.25 14.25 7.94
CA LYS A 147 1.00 15.41 7.43
C LYS A 147 2.11 15.85 8.37
N ASP A 148 1.83 15.98 9.67
CA ASP A 148 2.85 16.35 10.67
C ASP A 148 4.00 15.34 10.72
N LEU A 149 3.68 14.05 10.75
CA LEU A 149 4.69 13.01 10.77
C LEU A 149 5.52 12.94 9.47
N LEU A 150 4.89 13.13 8.31
CA LEU A 150 5.58 13.22 7.02
C LEU A 150 6.48 14.44 6.98
N TYR A 151 5.98 15.61 7.40
CA TYR A 151 6.73 16.85 7.42
C TYR A 151 8.04 16.72 8.22
N ARG A 152 7.98 16.11 9.40
CA ARG A 152 9.18 15.87 10.23
C ARG A 152 10.26 15.06 9.52
N GLN A 153 9.85 14.14 8.62
CA GLN A 153 10.77 13.26 7.90
C GLN A 153 11.27 13.87 6.57
N ILE A 154 10.47 14.73 5.93
CA ILE A 154 10.71 15.15 4.54
C ILE A 154 11.10 16.63 4.43
N ARG A 155 10.92 17.45 5.48
CA ARG A 155 11.16 18.90 5.45
C ARG A 155 12.57 19.32 4.98
N PHE A 156 13.55 18.44 5.08
CA PHE A 156 14.90 18.72 4.60
C PHE A 156 15.02 18.58 3.08
N ILE A 157 14.07 17.88 2.43
CA ILE A 157 13.95 17.76 0.97
C ILE A 157 13.01 18.84 0.45
N ASP A 158 11.81 18.93 1.05
CA ASP A 158 10.78 19.92 0.71
C ASP A 158 10.15 20.49 1.99
N PRO A 159 10.49 21.72 2.38
CA PRO A 159 9.89 22.38 3.55
C PRO A 159 8.41 22.76 3.33
N ASP A 160 7.95 22.81 2.09
CA ASP A 160 6.59 23.20 1.70
C ASP A 160 5.77 22.04 1.15
N MET A 161 6.12 20.79 1.55
CA MET A 161 5.47 19.58 1.05
C MET A 161 3.94 19.67 1.12
N VAL A 162 3.29 19.11 0.12
CA VAL A 162 1.84 19.02 0.05
C VAL A 162 1.36 17.68 0.64
N CYS A 163 0.36 17.73 1.53
CA CYS A 163 -0.35 16.53 1.99
C CYS A 163 -1.83 16.90 2.12
N LEU A 164 -2.64 16.52 1.13
CA LEU A 164 -4.03 16.93 0.97
C LEU A 164 -4.91 15.75 0.53
N PRO A 165 -6.23 15.82 0.74
CA PRO A 165 -7.17 14.93 0.04
C PRO A 165 -6.97 15.04 -1.48
N ILE A 166 -7.22 13.94 -2.21
CA ILE A 166 -7.01 13.92 -3.66
C ILE A 166 -7.76 15.06 -4.35
N THR A 167 -9.05 15.21 -4.03
CA THR A 167 -9.88 16.26 -4.65
C THR A 167 -9.44 17.68 -4.29
N GLU A 168 -9.03 17.93 -3.04
CA GLU A 168 -8.55 19.24 -2.59
C GLU A 168 -7.21 19.61 -3.25
N SER A 169 -6.34 18.63 -3.53
CA SER A 169 -5.06 18.89 -4.21
C SER A 169 -5.24 19.41 -5.64
N GLY A 170 -6.32 19.05 -6.31
CA GLY A 170 -6.64 19.55 -7.67
C GLY A 170 -7.10 21.02 -7.72
N THR A 171 -7.32 21.64 -6.59
CA THR A 171 -7.71 23.07 -6.46
C THR A 171 -6.71 23.90 -5.65
N ASP A 172 -5.68 23.27 -5.08
CA ASP A 172 -4.62 23.97 -4.35
C ASP A 172 -3.68 24.68 -5.33
N PRO A 173 -3.48 26.01 -5.21
CA PRO A 173 -2.67 26.79 -6.15
C PRO A 173 -1.19 26.42 -6.18
N ARG A 174 -0.71 25.64 -5.21
CA ARG A 174 0.66 25.12 -5.19
C ARG A 174 0.85 23.92 -6.12
N CYS A 175 -0.25 23.22 -6.43
CA CYS A 175 -0.23 21.98 -7.19
C CYS A 175 -0.37 22.26 -8.69
N PRO A 176 0.60 21.84 -9.54
CA PRO A 176 0.51 22.07 -10.98
C PRO A 176 -0.37 21.03 -11.70
N TRP A 177 -1.49 20.70 -11.12
CA TRP A 177 -2.49 19.81 -11.71
C TRP A 177 -3.90 20.15 -11.25
N SER A 178 -4.87 19.79 -12.07
CA SER A 178 -6.27 19.71 -11.70
C SER A 178 -6.74 18.26 -11.72
N ILE A 179 -7.83 17.98 -11.01
CA ILE A 179 -8.35 16.61 -10.88
C ILE A 179 -9.79 16.55 -11.35
N THR A 180 -10.07 15.59 -12.24
CA THR A 180 -11.41 15.26 -12.71
C THR A 180 -11.70 13.78 -12.50
N SER A 181 -12.95 13.36 -12.66
CA SER A 181 -13.30 11.93 -12.64
C SER A 181 -12.69 11.21 -13.85
N ALA A 182 -12.21 10.00 -13.64
CA ALA A 182 -11.66 9.16 -14.71
C ALA A 182 -12.70 8.61 -15.70
N GLY A 183 -13.97 9.01 -15.56
CA GLY A 183 -15.09 8.54 -16.37
C GLY A 183 -15.78 7.29 -15.81
N ASN A 184 -17.04 7.10 -16.18
CA ASN A 184 -17.87 6.05 -15.58
C ASN A 184 -17.39 4.62 -15.92
N ASP A 185 -16.95 4.37 -17.13
CA ASP A 185 -16.50 3.03 -17.56
C ASP A 185 -15.21 2.61 -16.84
N HIS A 186 -14.23 3.50 -16.77
CA HIS A 186 -13.00 3.25 -16.04
C HIS A 186 -13.23 3.08 -14.54
N SER A 187 -14.08 3.94 -13.97
CA SER A 187 -14.46 3.87 -12.55
C SER A 187 -15.18 2.56 -12.21
N SER A 188 -16.02 2.06 -13.08
CA SER A 188 -16.73 0.78 -12.91
C SER A 188 -15.76 -0.40 -12.90
N ARG A 189 -14.81 -0.44 -13.82
CA ARG A 189 -13.77 -1.49 -13.88
C ARG A 189 -12.90 -1.51 -12.64
N ILE A 190 -12.49 -0.33 -12.16
CA ILE A 190 -11.67 -0.24 -10.94
C ILE A 190 -12.47 -0.66 -9.71
N ARG A 191 -13.71 -0.21 -9.55
CA ARG A 191 -14.58 -0.65 -8.45
C ARG A 191 -14.72 -2.16 -8.42
N LYS A 192 -15.00 -2.78 -9.55
CA LYS A 192 -15.10 -4.24 -9.69
C LYS A 192 -13.82 -4.95 -9.25
N ARG A 193 -12.64 -4.49 -9.70
CA ARG A 193 -11.33 -5.03 -9.27
C ARG A 193 -11.08 -4.87 -7.77
N ILE A 194 -11.50 -3.75 -7.18
CA ILE A 194 -11.40 -3.51 -5.74
C ILE A 194 -12.29 -4.49 -4.97
N GLU A 195 -13.52 -4.71 -5.41
CA GLU A 195 -14.46 -5.67 -4.80
C GLU A 195 -13.94 -7.11 -4.90
N GLU A 196 -13.44 -7.51 -6.07
CA GLU A 196 -12.82 -8.83 -6.28
C GLU A 196 -11.60 -9.04 -5.38
N SER A 197 -10.73 -8.03 -5.27
CA SER A 197 -9.57 -8.06 -4.38
C SER A 197 -9.96 -8.13 -2.90
N ARG A 198 -11.04 -7.45 -2.51
CA ARG A 198 -11.60 -7.50 -1.16
C ARG A 198 -12.15 -8.89 -0.82
N ALA A 199 -12.94 -9.44 -1.72
CA ALA A 199 -13.49 -10.79 -1.58
C ALA A 199 -12.38 -11.86 -1.50
N ALA A 200 -11.32 -11.72 -2.28
CA ALA A 200 -10.16 -12.61 -2.23
C ALA A 200 -9.44 -12.55 -0.88
N ARG A 201 -9.20 -11.33 -0.35
CA ARG A 201 -8.58 -11.15 0.98
C ARG A 201 -9.42 -11.69 2.12
N GLU A 202 -10.75 -11.49 2.06
CA GLU A 202 -11.65 -12.07 3.07
C GLU A 202 -11.63 -13.60 3.06
N LYS A 203 -11.57 -14.21 1.87
CA LYS A 203 -11.38 -15.66 1.75
C LYS A 203 -10.07 -16.12 2.35
N GLU A 204 -8.98 -15.42 2.05
CA GLU A 204 -7.64 -15.74 2.58
C GLU A 204 -7.60 -15.64 4.11
N GLN A 205 -8.20 -14.59 4.68
CA GLN A 205 -8.31 -14.41 6.13
C GLN A 205 -9.12 -15.56 6.77
N LYS A 206 -10.28 -15.90 6.22
CA LYS A 206 -11.09 -17.01 6.73
C LYS A 206 -10.33 -18.33 6.68
N MET A 207 -9.61 -18.60 5.58
CA MET A 207 -8.75 -19.80 5.45
C MET A 207 -7.60 -19.80 6.46
N ALA A 208 -6.99 -18.64 6.71
CA ALA A 208 -5.92 -18.51 7.70
C ALA A 208 -6.44 -18.74 9.13
N GLU A 209 -7.61 -18.17 9.47
CA GLU A 209 -8.26 -18.40 10.76
C GLU A 209 -8.65 -19.87 10.96
N GLU A 210 -9.18 -20.51 9.93
CA GLU A 210 -9.55 -21.92 9.99
C GLU A 210 -8.32 -22.82 10.21
N LYS A 211 -7.22 -22.54 9.49
CA LYS A 211 -5.94 -23.21 9.69
C LYS A 211 -5.41 -23.01 11.11
N ALA A 212 -5.49 -21.78 11.64
CA ALA A 212 -5.06 -21.48 13.00
C ALA A 212 -5.88 -22.25 14.04
N ARG A 213 -7.22 -22.27 13.91
CA ARG A 213 -8.12 -23.05 14.77
C ARG A 213 -7.84 -24.56 14.68
N ALA A 214 -7.56 -25.06 13.48
CA ALA A 214 -7.21 -26.48 13.30
C ALA A 214 -5.86 -26.82 13.96
N ALA A 215 -4.87 -25.95 13.85
CA ALA A 215 -3.58 -26.09 14.51
C ALA A 215 -3.73 -26.08 16.04
N GLU A 216 -4.50 -25.15 16.60
CA GLU A 216 -4.79 -25.09 18.03
C GLU A 216 -5.49 -26.37 18.55
N ARG A 217 -6.49 -26.88 17.79
CA ARG A 217 -7.14 -28.15 18.11
C ARG A 217 -6.17 -29.34 18.12
N ARG A 218 -5.23 -29.37 17.16
CA ARG A 218 -4.18 -30.42 17.12
C ARG A 218 -3.26 -30.33 18.34
N GLU A 219 -2.86 -29.12 18.71
CA GLU A 219 -1.99 -28.86 19.85
C GLU A 219 -2.67 -29.23 21.18
N ARG A 220 -3.93 -28.85 21.37
CA ARG A 220 -4.74 -29.26 22.55
C ARG A 220 -4.87 -30.78 22.64
N LYS A 221 -5.05 -31.49 21.51
CA LYS A 221 -5.08 -32.98 21.49
C LYS A 221 -3.74 -33.59 21.88
N LYS A 222 -2.62 -33.03 21.39
CA LYS A 222 -1.27 -33.48 21.79
C LYS A 222 -1.01 -33.30 23.27
N GLN A 223 -1.36 -32.10 23.81
CA GLN A 223 -1.21 -31.81 25.24
C GLN A 223 -2.09 -32.73 26.11
N ALA A 224 -3.32 -33.00 25.70
CA ALA A 224 -4.21 -33.93 26.41
C ALA A 224 -3.66 -35.36 26.39
N LYS A 225 -3.06 -35.81 25.27
CA LYS A 225 -2.41 -37.12 25.16
C LYS A 225 -1.16 -37.19 26.03
N ALA A 226 -0.34 -36.14 26.04
CA ALA A 226 0.84 -36.07 26.91
C ALA A 226 0.49 -36.07 28.40
N ARG A 227 -0.59 -35.36 28.80
CA ARG A 227 -1.08 -35.41 30.19
C ARG A 227 -1.54 -36.80 30.60
N LYS A 228 -2.20 -37.56 29.71
CA LYS A 228 -2.61 -38.96 29.98
C LYS A 228 -1.41 -39.88 30.09
N SER A 229 -0.37 -39.72 29.29
CA SER A 229 0.85 -40.53 29.35
C SER A 229 1.70 -40.29 30.61
N ASN A 230 1.57 -39.12 31.25
CA ASN A 230 2.27 -38.79 32.49
C ASN A 230 1.53 -39.26 33.77
N ILE A 231 0.37 -39.91 33.65
CA ILE A 231 -0.35 -40.45 34.80
C ILE A 231 0.33 -41.79 35.15
N PRO A 232 0.79 -41.98 36.43
CA PRO A 232 1.41 -43.23 36.83
C PRO A 232 0.48 -44.45 36.59
N LEU A 233 1.04 -45.57 36.18
CA LEU A 233 0.30 -46.78 35.76
C LEU A 233 -0.71 -47.28 36.82
N TRP A 234 -0.34 -47.12 38.11
CA TRP A 234 -1.24 -47.49 39.22
C TRP A 234 -2.48 -46.61 39.26
N LYS A 235 -2.35 -45.33 38.92
CA LYS A 235 -3.47 -44.35 38.91
C LYS A 235 -4.37 -44.56 37.70
N GLN A 236 -3.81 -44.97 36.57
CA GLN A 236 -4.60 -45.35 35.38
C GLN A 236 -5.47 -46.57 35.66
N ARG A 237 -4.88 -47.62 36.30
CA ARG A 237 -5.63 -48.83 36.70
C ARG A 237 -6.71 -48.57 37.76
N ALA A 238 -6.49 -47.58 38.63
CA ALA A 238 -7.53 -47.19 39.61
C ALA A 238 -8.73 -46.51 38.89
N MET A 239 -8.47 -45.59 37.96
CA MET A 239 -9.52 -44.92 37.16
C MET A 239 -10.30 -45.90 36.28
N GLU A 240 -9.64 -46.93 35.71
CA GLU A 240 -10.31 -48.00 34.95
C GLU A 240 -11.20 -48.89 35.81
N ARG A 241 -10.80 -49.18 37.06
CA ARG A 241 -11.65 -49.92 38.02
C ARG A 241 -12.89 -49.14 38.45
N GLU A 242 -12.75 -47.84 38.69
CA GLU A 242 -13.89 -46.98 39.04
C GLU A 242 -14.86 -46.84 37.85
N ALA A 243 -14.36 -46.65 36.63
CA ALA A 243 -15.21 -46.57 35.42
C ALA A 243 -15.93 -47.91 35.12
N GLY A 244 -15.29 -49.07 35.43
CA GLY A 244 -15.91 -50.39 35.27
C GLY A 244 -17.01 -50.69 36.31
N GLN A 245 -16.94 -50.08 37.52
CA GLN A 245 -17.97 -50.27 38.56
C GLN A 245 -19.24 -49.44 38.32
N THR A 246 -19.15 -48.35 37.62
CA THR A 246 -20.33 -47.52 37.29
C THR A 246 -21.18 -48.11 36.18
N GLY A 247 -20.62 -48.99 35.32
CA GLY A 247 -21.34 -49.65 34.23
C GLY A 247 -22.26 -50.82 34.66
N THR A 248 -22.03 -51.45 35.87
CA THR A 248 -22.78 -52.62 36.28
C THR A 248 -24.04 -52.34 37.14
N HIS A 249 -24.27 -51.07 37.54
CA HIS A 249 -25.45 -50.71 38.33
C HIS A 249 -26.65 -50.20 37.51
N ALA A 250 -26.46 -49.96 36.22
CA ALA A 250 -27.55 -49.45 35.37
C ALA A 250 -28.45 -50.56 34.78
N ASP A 251 -28.00 -51.83 34.80
CA ASP A 251 -28.71 -52.94 34.12
C ASP A 251 -29.56 -53.82 35.06
N ARG A 252 -29.69 -53.46 36.36
CA ARG A 252 -30.52 -54.22 37.33
C ARG A 252 -31.86 -53.59 37.71
N ARG A 253 -32.37 -52.66 36.92
CA ARG A 253 -33.69 -52.03 37.15
C ARG A 253 -34.65 -52.19 35.97
N LYS A 254 -34.57 -53.28 35.22
CA LYS A 254 -35.60 -53.68 34.24
C LYS A 254 -35.80 -55.17 34.32
N THR A 255 -36.43 -55.64 35.35
CA THR A 255 -37.27 -56.87 35.42
C THR A 255 -38.38 -56.63 36.43
#